data_3729388edd064bf277049477365dfd23
#
_entry.id   3729388edd064bf277049477365dfd23
#
_cell.length_a   1.000
_cell.length_b   1.000
_cell.length_c   1.000
_cell.angle_alpha   90.00
_cell.angle_beta   90.00
_cell.angle_gamma   90.00
#
_symmetry.space_group_name_H-M   'P 1'
#
loop_
_entity.id
_entity.type
_entity.pdbx_description
1 polymer ?
#
loop_
_entity_poly.entity_id
_entity_poly.type
_entity_poly.pdbx_seq_one_letter_code
_entity_poly.pdbx_strand_id
1 'polypeptide(L)'
;MKIRKMLLADYDNVYSLWLNTSGMGLNDIDDSEAGIKKYLLRNPDTCFVAEKNSTIIGVVLSGHDGRRGLVYHLAVKASEREQGIGNALLENAIEALKGEGISKVYIMIFKNNAAGNAFWEKRGFVIPDESIYRAKEIALIKHIDT
;
A
#
# COMPACT_ATOMS: atom_id res chain seq x y z
N MET A 1 -10.41 -9.73 -14.41
CA MET A 1 -9.61 -9.30 -13.24
C MET A 1 -10.29 -9.72 -11.95
N LYS A 2 -9.49 -10.15 -11.00
CA LYS A 2 -9.96 -10.60 -9.69
C LYS A 2 -9.16 -9.87 -8.60
N ILE A 3 -9.85 -9.29 -7.62
CA ILE A 3 -9.21 -8.75 -6.41
C ILE A 3 -9.40 -9.75 -5.27
N ARG A 4 -8.32 -10.11 -4.63
CA ARG A 4 -8.31 -11.08 -3.53
C ARG A 4 -7.30 -10.67 -2.45
N LYS A 5 -7.42 -11.27 -1.28
CA LYS A 5 -6.44 -11.05 -0.21
C LYS A 5 -5.04 -11.46 -0.66
N MET A 6 -4.05 -10.67 -0.28
CA MET A 6 -2.65 -10.99 -0.52
C MET A 6 -2.20 -12.11 0.39
N LEU A 7 -1.46 -13.05 -0.17
CA LEU A 7 -0.81 -14.15 0.56
C LEU A 7 0.72 -13.97 0.49
N LEU A 8 1.43 -14.57 1.43
CA LEU A 8 2.90 -14.52 1.40
C LEU A 8 3.48 -15.11 0.10
N ALA A 9 2.80 -16.10 -0.48
CA ALA A 9 3.20 -16.68 -1.76
C ALA A 9 3.21 -15.67 -2.91
N ASP A 10 2.54 -14.53 -2.76
CA ASP A 10 2.52 -13.46 -3.77
C ASP A 10 3.75 -12.56 -3.68
N TYR A 11 4.56 -12.69 -2.64
CA TYR A 11 5.62 -11.73 -2.33
C TYR A 11 6.55 -11.42 -3.51
N ASP A 12 7.08 -12.44 -4.17
CA ASP A 12 8.07 -12.22 -5.26
C ASP A 12 7.47 -11.41 -6.40
N ASN A 13 6.23 -11.70 -6.79
CA ASN A 13 5.54 -10.97 -7.85
C ASN A 13 5.18 -9.54 -7.42
N VAL A 14 4.75 -9.38 -6.19
CA VAL A 14 4.46 -8.06 -5.60
C VAL A 14 5.73 -7.21 -5.49
N TYR A 15 6.81 -7.79 -4.99
CA TYR A 15 8.09 -7.09 -4.88
C TYR A 15 8.62 -6.64 -6.24
N SER A 16 8.52 -7.51 -7.24
CA SER A 16 8.87 -7.17 -8.62
C SER A 16 8.04 -5.99 -9.14
N LEU A 17 6.75 -5.97 -8.85
CA LEU A 17 5.87 -4.85 -9.22
C LEU A 17 6.33 -3.55 -8.56
N TRP A 18 6.66 -3.58 -7.27
CA TRP A 18 7.17 -2.38 -6.57
C TRP A 18 8.47 -1.89 -7.16
N LEU A 19 9.42 -2.78 -7.48
CA LEU A 19 10.69 -2.39 -8.08
C LEU A 19 10.53 -1.70 -9.43
N ASN A 20 9.43 -1.99 -10.13
CA ASN A 20 9.11 -1.39 -11.43
C ASN A 20 8.15 -0.20 -11.32
N THR A 21 7.90 0.28 -10.11
CA THR A 21 7.00 1.41 -9.87
C THR A 21 7.78 2.55 -9.23
N SER A 22 7.77 3.72 -9.86
CA SER A 22 8.48 4.90 -9.35
C SER A 22 7.93 5.37 -8.01
N GLY A 23 8.81 5.80 -7.12
CA GLY A 23 8.45 6.49 -5.89
C GLY A 23 7.78 5.62 -4.83
N MET A 24 8.09 4.32 -4.77
CA MET A 24 7.50 3.41 -3.78
C MET A 24 7.94 3.64 -2.34
N GLY A 25 9.16 4.12 -2.14
CA GLY A 25 9.68 4.33 -0.78
C GLY A 25 9.96 3.03 -0.04
N LEU A 26 10.59 2.08 -0.69
CA LEU A 26 10.93 0.78 -0.11
C LEU A 26 12.13 0.86 0.83
N ASN A 27 12.24 -0.12 1.71
CA ASN A 27 13.45 -0.32 2.52
C ASN A 27 13.75 -1.82 2.70
N ASP A 28 14.96 -2.12 3.17
CA ASP A 28 15.49 -3.48 3.25
C ASP A 28 14.99 -4.29 4.45
N ILE A 29 14.27 -3.67 5.37
CA ILE A 29 13.71 -4.34 6.56
C ILE A 29 12.21 -4.60 6.37
N ASP A 30 11.44 -3.53 6.23
CA ASP A 30 9.97 -3.64 6.22
C ASP A 30 9.45 -4.30 4.94
N ASP A 31 10.13 -4.08 3.83
CA ASP A 31 9.73 -4.59 2.52
C ASP A 31 10.45 -5.89 2.11
N SER A 32 11.26 -6.44 3.01
CA SER A 32 11.81 -7.79 2.84
C SER A 32 10.69 -8.84 2.94
N GLU A 33 10.97 -10.06 2.50
CA GLU A 33 10.00 -11.15 2.65
C GLU A 33 9.61 -11.35 4.12
N ALA A 34 10.59 -11.31 5.03
CA ALA A 34 10.34 -11.43 6.47
C ALA A 34 9.49 -10.27 7.00
N GLY A 35 9.76 -9.05 6.54
CA GLY A 35 8.98 -7.86 6.92
C GLY A 35 7.53 -7.94 6.44
N ILE A 36 7.32 -8.35 5.20
CA ILE A 36 5.98 -8.51 4.65
C ILE A 36 5.23 -9.67 5.31
N LYS A 37 5.91 -10.77 5.58
CA LYS A 37 5.32 -11.88 6.34
C LYS A 37 4.80 -11.41 7.70
N LYS A 38 5.61 -10.66 8.42
CA LYS A 38 5.25 -10.08 9.72
C LYS A 38 4.02 -9.17 9.60
N TYR A 39 3.99 -8.32 8.56
CA TYR A 39 2.88 -7.42 8.32
C TYR A 39 1.58 -8.17 8.00
N LEU A 40 1.65 -9.17 7.13
CA LEU A 40 0.49 -9.99 6.76
C LEU A 40 -0.04 -10.82 7.94
N LEU A 41 0.84 -11.31 8.81
CA LEU A 41 0.41 -12.04 10.02
C LEU A 41 -0.35 -11.14 10.99
N ARG A 42 0.06 -9.86 11.10
CA ARG A 42 -0.64 -8.88 11.92
C ARG A 42 -1.93 -8.40 11.27
N ASN A 43 -1.94 -8.24 9.95
CA ASN A 43 -3.05 -7.69 9.18
C ASN A 43 -3.44 -8.63 8.04
N PRO A 44 -4.01 -9.82 8.36
CA PRO A 44 -4.25 -10.85 7.34
C PRO A 44 -5.38 -10.54 6.37
N ASP A 45 -6.27 -9.61 6.71
CA ASP A 45 -7.52 -9.39 5.99
C ASP A 45 -7.61 -8.03 5.28
N THR A 46 -6.55 -7.23 5.33
CA THR A 46 -6.59 -5.84 4.84
C THR A 46 -5.60 -5.54 3.71
N CYS A 47 -4.86 -6.53 3.25
CA CYS A 47 -3.95 -6.41 2.10
C CYS A 47 -4.53 -7.17 0.90
N PHE A 48 -4.48 -6.53 -0.28
CA PHE A 48 -5.12 -7.09 -1.47
C PHE A 48 -4.21 -7.03 -2.69
N VAL A 49 -4.42 -7.99 -3.59
CA VAL A 49 -3.80 -8.00 -4.92
C VAL A 49 -4.87 -8.05 -5.99
N ALA A 50 -4.57 -7.46 -7.15
CA ALA A 50 -5.37 -7.59 -8.36
C ALA A 50 -4.68 -8.59 -9.28
N GLU A 51 -5.41 -9.60 -9.71
CA GLU A 51 -4.92 -10.69 -10.54
C GLU A 51 -5.68 -10.73 -11.87
N LYS A 52 -4.94 -10.87 -12.96
CA LYS A 52 -5.50 -10.97 -14.31
C LYS A 52 -4.71 -12.03 -15.05
N ASN A 53 -5.39 -13.06 -15.56
CA ASN A 53 -4.75 -14.19 -16.27
C ASN A 53 -3.60 -14.79 -15.43
N SER A 54 -3.85 -15.03 -14.16
CA SER A 54 -2.89 -15.60 -13.20
C SER A 54 -1.63 -14.72 -12.97
N THR A 55 -1.68 -13.45 -13.38
CA THR A 55 -0.60 -12.48 -13.17
C THR A 55 -1.06 -11.39 -12.23
N ILE A 56 -0.23 -11.05 -11.24
CA ILE A 56 -0.50 -9.93 -10.34
C ILE A 56 -0.21 -8.63 -11.08
N ILE A 57 -1.22 -7.79 -11.19
CA ILE A 57 -1.16 -6.50 -11.88
C ILE A 57 -1.33 -5.31 -10.95
N GLY A 58 -1.65 -5.54 -9.70
CA GLY A 58 -1.79 -4.48 -8.71
C GLY A 58 -1.73 -5.03 -7.29
N VAL A 59 -1.41 -4.16 -6.34
CA VAL A 59 -1.31 -4.49 -4.93
C VAL A 59 -1.60 -3.29 -4.07
N VAL A 60 -2.17 -3.52 -2.89
CA VAL A 60 -2.27 -2.53 -1.81
C VAL A 60 -1.96 -3.24 -0.50
N LEU A 61 -1.09 -2.65 0.30
CA LEU A 61 -0.93 -3.04 1.69
C LEU A 61 -1.78 -2.11 2.55
N SER A 62 -2.53 -2.66 3.46
CA SER A 62 -3.16 -1.86 4.50
C SER A 62 -3.20 -2.63 5.81
N GLY A 63 -3.25 -1.89 6.89
CA GLY A 63 -3.30 -2.49 8.22
C GLY A 63 -3.64 -1.44 9.25
N HIS A 64 -3.68 -1.87 10.51
CA HIS A 64 -3.98 -0.98 11.63
C HIS A 64 -3.31 -1.45 12.92
N ASP A 65 -3.25 -0.53 13.88
CA ASP A 65 -2.71 -0.77 15.22
C ASP A 65 -3.81 -1.00 16.27
N GLY A 66 -5.05 -1.22 15.85
CA GLY A 66 -6.23 -1.29 16.70
C GLY A 66 -6.93 0.06 16.87
N ARG A 67 -6.36 1.14 16.32
CA ARG A 67 -6.89 2.49 16.46
C ARG A 67 -6.97 3.23 15.14
N ARG A 68 -5.87 3.27 14.37
CA ARG A 68 -5.76 3.97 13.09
C ARG A 68 -5.26 3.03 12.02
N GLY A 69 -5.72 3.22 10.81
CA GLY A 69 -5.25 2.49 9.64
C GLY A 69 -4.15 3.23 8.90
N LEU A 70 -3.37 2.46 8.16
CA LEU A 70 -2.35 2.96 7.23
C LEU A 70 -2.47 2.21 5.92
N VAL A 71 -2.33 2.92 4.82
CA VAL A 71 -2.21 2.32 3.48
C VAL A 71 -0.79 2.52 2.99
N TYR A 72 -0.18 1.42 2.56
CA TYR A 72 1.18 1.40 2.01
C TYR A 72 1.19 0.86 0.59
N HIS A 73 2.13 1.32 -0.19
CA HIS A 73 2.58 0.68 -1.43
C HIS A 73 1.46 0.27 -2.39
N LEU A 74 0.49 1.16 -2.59
CA LEU A 74 -0.49 0.98 -3.65
C LEU A 74 0.22 1.12 -5.00
N ALA A 75 0.22 0.06 -5.78
CA ALA A 75 0.87 0.03 -7.08
C ALA A 75 0.02 -0.72 -8.10
N VAL A 76 0.01 -0.23 -9.33
CA VAL A 76 -0.62 -0.88 -10.48
C VAL A 76 0.39 -0.96 -11.61
N LYS A 77 0.49 -2.12 -12.25
CA LYS A 77 1.37 -2.33 -13.40
C LYS A 77 1.13 -1.26 -14.46
N ALA A 78 2.21 -0.67 -14.98
CA ALA A 78 2.11 0.47 -15.89
C ALA A 78 1.16 0.22 -17.08
N SER A 79 1.21 -0.97 -17.68
CA SER A 79 0.36 -1.35 -18.80
C SER A 79 -1.12 -1.53 -18.45
N GLU A 80 -1.45 -1.56 -17.17
CA GLU A 80 -2.82 -1.79 -16.67
C GLU A 80 -3.41 -0.56 -15.97
N ARG A 81 -2.74 0.58 -16.05
CA ARG A 81 -3.20 1.83 -15.43
C ARG A 81 -4.38 2.44 -16.18
N GLU A 82 -5.02 3.42 -15.54
CA GLU A 82 -6.19 4.15 -16.09
C GLU A 82 -7.42 3.27 -16.35
N GLN A 83 -7.52 2.15 -15.64
CA GLN A 83 -8.65 1.22 -15.73
C GLN A 83 -9.41 1.08 -14.41
N GLY A 84 -9.10 1.96 -13.43
CA GLY A 84 -9.78 1.93 -12.13
C GLY A 84 -9.27 0.86 -11.16
N ILE A 85 -8.18 0.17 -11.46
CA ILE A 85 -7.65 -0.93 -10.62
C ILE A 85 -7.15 -0.40 -9.28
N GLY A 86 -6.40 0.71 -9.28
CA GLY A 86 -5.91 1.33 -8.05
C GLY A 86 -7.05 1.74 -7.12
N ASN A 87 -8.10 2.34 -7.66
CA ASN A 87 -9.28 2.69 -6.89
C ASN A 87 -9.99 1.47 -6.33
N ALA A 88 -10.14 0.42 -7.11
CA ALA A 88 -10.79 -0.82 -6.67
C ALA A 88 -10.00 -1.50 -5.54
N LEU A 89 -8.66 -1.52 -5.63
CA LEU A 89 -7.80 -2.03 -4.56
C LEU A 89 -7.97 -1.20 -3.28
N LEU A 90 -7.95 0.11 -3.41
CA LEU A 90 -8.13 1.01 -2.27
C LEU A 90 -9.50 0.83 -1.61
N GLU A 91 -10.56 0.73 -2.39
CA GLU A 91 -11.91 0.50 -1.86
C GLU A 91 -12.01 -0.81 -1.08
N ASN A 92 -11.40 -1.89 -1.58
CA ASN A 92 -11.34 -3.16 -0.85
C ASN A 92 -10.62 -3.00 0.50
N ALA A 93 -9.48 -2.29 0.51
CA ALA A 93 -8.73 -2.03 1.74
C ALA A 93 -9.54 -1.21 2.73
N ILE A 94 -10.18 -0.13 2.28
CA ILE A 94 -11.00 0.74 3.13
C ILE A 94 -12.19 -0.02 3.72
N GLU A 95 -12.89 -0.80 2.92
CA GLU A 95 -14.02 -1.60 3.42
C GLU A 95 -13.57 -2.65 4.44
N ALA A 96 -12.41 -3.28 4.23
CA ALA A 96 -11.84 -4.21 5.19
C ALA A 96 -11.48 -3.52 6.51
N LEU A 97 -10.88 -2.34 6.46
CA LEU A 97 -10.54 -1.56 7.65
C LEU A 97 -11.80 -1.11 8.40
N LYS A 98 -12.84 -0.67 7.68
CA LYS A 98 -14.13 -0.34 8.28
C LYS A 98 -14.73 -1.54 9.00
N GLY A 99 -14.67 -2.73 8.39
CA GLY A 99 -15.14 -3.96 8.99
C GLY A 99 -14.44 -4.32 10.29
N GLU A 100 -13.21 -3.86 10.47
CA GLU A 100 -12.43 -4.04 11.69
C GLU A 100 -12.56 -2.87 12.67
N GLY A 101 -13.51 -1.94 12.43
CA GLY A 101 -13.82 -0.86 13.33
C GLY A 101 -12.88 0.35 13.24
N ILE A 102 -12.11 0.47 12.17
CA ILE A 102 -11.19 1.58 11.98
C ILE A 102 -11.94 2.79 11.42
N SER A 103 -11.74 3.96 12.05
CA SER A 103 -12.45 5.18 11.70
C SER A 103 -11.62 6.20 10.92
N LYS A 104 -10.31 6.03 10.84
CA LYS A 104 -9.43 6.96 10.15
C LYS A 104 -8.20 6.24 9.58
N VAL A 105 -7.84 6.59 8.37
CA VAL A 105 -6.75 5.97 7.63
C VAL A 105 -5.76 7.04 7.17
N TYR A 106 -4.48 6.76 7.33
CA TYR A 106 -3.38 7.62 6.89
C TYR A 106 -2.70 7.05 5.66
N ILE A 107 -2.11 7.93 4.87
CA ILE A 107 -1.12 7.58 3.84
C ILE A 107 0.10 8.46 4.01
N MET A 108 1.23 7.97 3.51
CA MET A 108 2.46 8.75 3.36
C MET A 108 2.85 8.71 1.89
N ILE A 109 3.09 9.88 1.32
CA ILE A 109 3.42 10.02 -0.08
C ILE A 109 4.50 11.10 -0.23
N PHE A 110 5.45 10.89 -1.15
CA PHE A 110 6.45 11.91 -1.45
C PHE A 110 5.80 13.17 -2.00
N LYS A 111 6.24 14.34 -1.49
CA LYS A 111 5.69 15.65 -1.90
C LYS A 111 5.75 15.89 -3.40
N ASN A 112 6.80 15.41 -4.05
CA ASN A 112 7.03 15.61 -5.48
C ASN A 112 6.32 14.60 -6.38
N ASN A 113 5.58 13.66 -5.81
CA ASN A 113 4.76 12.71 -6.59
C ASN A 113 3.42 13.37 -6.94
N ALA A 114 3.42 14.18 -8.00
CA ALA A 114 2.24 14.95 -8.39
C ALA A 114 1.04 14.07 -8.75
N ALA A 115 1.28 13.01 -9.53
CA ALA A 115 0.21 12.09 -9.94
C ALA A 115 -0.39 11.34 -8.75
N GLY A 116 0.47 10.86 -7.84
CA GLY A 116 0.02 10.20 -6.62
C GLY A 116 -0.76 11.14 -5.72
N ASN A 117 -0.28 12.37 -5.50
CA ASN A 117 -0.99 13.35 -4.68
C ASN A 117 -2.38 13.66 -5.27
N ALA A 118 -2.49 13.81 -6.58
CA ALA A 118 -3.78 14.04 -7.25
C ALA A 118 -4.73 12.85 -7.06
N PHE A 119 -4.22 11.62 -7.16
CA PHE A 119 -4.99 10.39 -6.91
C PHE A 119 -5.60 10.38 -5.51
N TRP A 120 -4.78 10.65 -4.49
CA TRP A 120 -5.22 10.59 -3.10
C TRP A 120 -6.18 11.72 -2.74
N GLU A 121 -5.89 12.95 -3.19
CA GLU A 121 -6.76 14.11 -2.98
C GLU A 121 -8.17 13.87 -3.52
N LYS A 122 -8.27 13.33 -4.73
CA LYS A 122 -9.55 13.00 -5.34
C LYS A 122 -10.36 11.99 -4.52
N ARG A 123 -9.70 11.17 -3.73
CA ARG A 123 -10.33 10.14 -2.91
C ARG A 123 -10.54 10.54 -1.45
N GLY A 124 -10.37 11.83 -1.15
CA GLY A 124 -10.68 12.38 0.16
C GLY A 124 -9.52 12.31 1.17
N PHE A 125 -8.33 11.97 0.74
CA PHE A 125 -7.15 12.02 1.59
C PHE A 125 -6.58 13.44 1.56
N VAL A 126 -6.80 14.19 2.63
CA VAL A 126 -6.43 15.61 2.74
C VAL A 126 -5.19 15.78 3.61
N ILE A 127 -4.46 16.85 3.37
CA ILE A 127 -3.33 17.23 4.23
C ILE A 127 -3.90 18.01 5.41
N PRO A 128 -3.72 17.53 6.67
CA PRO A 128 -4.22 18.25 7.84
C PRO A 128 -3.45 19.55 8.05
N ASP A 129 -4.15 20.65 8.30
CA ASP A 129 -3.52 21.95 8.50
C ASP A 129 -2.80 22.09 9.86
N GLU A 130 -3.26 21.34 10.86
CA GLU A 130 -2.81 21.50 12.25
C GLU A 130 -1.77 20.49 12.71
N SER A 131 -1.45 19.52 11.85
CA SER A 131 -0.58 18.40 12.24
C SER A 131 0.50 18.15 11.22
N ILE A 132 1.69 17.85 11.71
CA ILE A 132 2.78 17.28 10.91
C ILE A 132 3.16 15.95 11.55
N TYR A 133 3.66 15.02 10.76
CA TYR A 133 4.22 13.80 11.35
C TYR A 133 5.72 13.96 11.56
N ARG A 134 6.23 13.29 12.57
CA ARG A 134 7.67 13.18 12.82
C ARG A 134 8.01 11.71 12.91
N ALA A 135 9.13 11.32 12.33
CA ALA A 135 9.60 9.94 12.32
C ALA A 135 10.99 9.83 12.93
N LYS A 136 11.25 8.72 13.60
CA LYS A 136 12.58 8.39 14.10
C LYS A 136 12.86 6.94 13.73
N GLU A 137 13.94 6.71 13.02
CA GLU A 137 14.42 5.36 12.76
C GLU A 137 15.04 4.79 14.04
N ILE A 138 14.62 3.59 14.43
CA ILE A 138 15.12 2.91 15.64
C ILE A 138 15.91 1.65 15.29
N ALA A 139 16.09 1.39 14.00
CA ALA A 139 16.99 0.37 13.45
C ALA A 139 17.72 0.98 12.26
N LEU A 140 18.77 0.34 11.82
CA LEU A 140 19.48 0.78 10.61
C LEU A 140 18.69 0.35 9.38
N ILE A 141 17.97 1.30 8.78
CA ILE A 141 17.13 1.08 7.59
C ILE A 141 17.90 1.52 6.35
N LYS A 142 17.95 0.66 5.35
CA LYS A 142 18.55 0.97 4.06
C LYS A 142 17.45 1.19 3.03
N HIS A 143 17.35 2.41 2.51
CA HIS A 143 16.34 2.77 1.51
C HIS A 143 16.65 2.14 0.16
N ILE A 144 15.58 1.74 -0.53
CA ILE A 144 15.64 1.18 -1.88
C ILE A 144 14.81 2.11 -2.76
N ASP A 145 15.50 2.86 -3.61
CA ASP A 145 14.87 3.83 -4.50
C ASP A 145 14.33 3.16 -5.77
N THR A 146 13.18 3.57 -6.18
CA THR A 146 12.54 3.16 -7.43
C THR A 146 12.07 4.41 -8.22
#